data_d49ed1a2c099c79e0e0cd06407589ff0
#
_entry.id   d49ed1a2c099c79e0e0cd06407589ff0
#
_cell.length_a   1.000
_cell.length_b   1.000
_cell.length_c   1.000
_cell.angle_alpha   90.00
_cell.angle_beta   90.00
_cell.angle_gamma   90.00
#
_symmetry.space_group_name_H-M   'P 1'
#
loop_
_entity.id
_entity.type
_entity.pdbx_description
1 polymer ?
#
loop_
_entity_poly.entity_id
_entity_poly.type
_entity_poly.pdbx_seq_one_letter_code
_entity_poly.pdbx_strand_id
1 'polypeptide(L)'
;FEDFNPSPLAAASIAQVYSAKLKDDQKDVVIKVVRPGIKNTILSDISLMRRIANFAEKKFEDAKRLQLSRLVSEYEAVILSELDMRLEASNIKQTKRNFEGNDLLYVPDVYLDYCSENLLVMEMIEGIPVDRLETLNDLGVDLKLVAERGVEIFLKQVFIDNFFHADMHP
;
A
#
# COMPACT_ATOMS: atom_id res chain seq x y z
N PHE A 1 -21.93 0.83 -7.32
CA PHE A 1 -21.37 2.18 -7.15
C PHE A 1 -22.20 3.17 -7.95
N GLU A 2 -22.23 4.40 -7.50
CA GLU A 2 -22.75 5.58 -8.20
C GLU A 2 -21.62 6.62 -8.35
N ASP A 3 -21.81 7.62 -9.21
CA ASP A 3 -20.86 8.71 -9.43
C ASP A 3 -19.40 8.23 -9.64
N PHE A 4 -19.23 7.08 -10.32
CA PHE A 4 -17.90 6.56 -10.63
C PHE A 4 -17.14 7.53 -11.54
N ASN A 5 -16.01 8.03 -11.09
CA ASN A 5 -15.15 8.88 -11.92
C ASN A 5 -14.15 7.98 -12.68
N PRO A 6 -14.24 7.93 -14.03
CA PRO A 6 -13.34 7.11 -14.84
C PRO A 6 -11.90 7.67 -14.93
N SER A 7 -11.69 8.91 -14.51
CA SER A 7 -10.36 9.49 -14.41
C SER A 7 -9.71 9.05 -13.11
N PRO A 8 -8.56 8.37 -13.13
CA PRO A 8 -7.93 7.91 -11.89
C PRO A 8 -7.46 9.10 -11.05
N LEU A 9 -7.71 9.05 -9.74
CA LEU A 9 -7.16 10.00 -8.76
C LEU A 9 -5.64 9.86 -8.64
N ALA A 10 -5.15 8.62 -8.70
CA ALA A 10 -3.74 8.29 -8.64
C ALA A 10 -3.43 7.02 -9.43
N ALA A 11 -2.18 6.90 -9.86
CA ALA A 11 -1.66 5.72 -10.54
C ALA A 11 -0.44 5.21 -9.78
N ALA A 12 -0.57 4.03 -9.18
CA ALA A 12 0.55 3.29 -8.59
C ALA A 12 1.16 2.33 -9.62
N SER A 13 2.28 1.69 -9.28
CA SER A 13 2.99 0.75 -10.16
C SER A 13 2.09 -0.41 -10.61
N ILE A 14 1.37 -1.02 -9.70
CA ILE A 14 0.54 -2.22 -9.93
C ILE A 14 -0.97 -1.97 -9.93
N ALA A 15 -1.42 -0.78 -9.49
CA ALA A 15 -2.83 -0.46 -9.32
C ALA A 15 -3.18 0.96 -9.78
N GLN A 16 -4.46 1.22 -9.94
CA GLN A 16 -5.03 2.55 -10.17
C GLN A 16 -6.10 2.83 -9.11
N VAL A 17 -6.22 4.10 -8.74
CA VAL A 17 -7.11 4.56 -7.68
C VAL A 17 -8.19 5.45 -8.28
N TYR A 18 -9.44 5.18 -7.97
CA TYR A 18 -10.62 5.90 -8.47
C TYR A 18 -11.49 6.37 -7.31
N SER A 19 -12.36 7.34 -7.56
CA SER A 19 -13.42 7.74 -6.64
C SER A 19 -14.78 7.30 -7.13
N ALA A 20 -15.66 7.00 -6.18
CA ALA A 20 -17.06 6.68 -6.42
C ALA A 20 -17.89 6.92 -5.16
N LYS A 21 -19.22 6.72 -5.26
CA LYS A 21 -20.10 6.63 -4.10
C LYS A 21 -20.67 5.24 -3.95
N LEU A 22 -20.84 4.80 -2.72
CA LEU A 22 -21.63 3.59 -2.44
C LEU A 22 -23.12 3.90 -2.62
N LYS A 23 -23.85 2.99 -3.27
CA LYS A 23 -25.29 3.19 -3.53
C LYS A 23 -26.11 3.19 -2.24
N ASP A 24 -25.73 2.32 -1.30
CA ASP A 24 -26.56 2.01 -0.14
C ASP A 24 -26.59 3.14 0.89
N ASP A 25 -25.47 3.82 1.12
CA ASP A 25 -25.34 4.85 2.16
C ASP A 25 -24.77 6.18 1.66
N GLN A 26 -24.61 6.32 0.33
CA GLN A 26 -24.14 7.54 -0.35
C GLN A 26 -22.75 8.02 0.14
N LYS A 27 -21.95 7.14 0.73
CA LYS A 27 -20.60 7.47 1.19
C LYS A 27 -19.62 7.57 0.04
N ASP A 28 -18.76 8.56 0.11
CA ASP A 28 -17.63 8.71 -0.81
C ASP A 28 -16.57 7.65 -0.48
N VAL A 29 -16.12 6.94 -1.53
CA VAL A 29 -15.16 5.85 -1.42
C VAL A 29 -14.04 5.99 -2.42
N VAL A 30 -12.91 5.43 -2.03
CA VAL A 30 -11.76 5.19 -2.90
C VAL A 30 -11.76 3.73 -3.32
N ILE A 31 -11.60 3.50 -4.62
CA ILE A 31 -11.53 2.17 -5.22
C ILE A 31 -10.14 1.99 -5.80
N LYS A 32 -9.35 1.09 -5.23
CA LYS A 32 -8.04 0.69 -5.74
C LYS A 32 -8.18 -0.59 -6.55
N VAL A 33 -7.80 -0.55 -7.81
CA VAL A 33 -7.97 -1.65 -8.77
C VAL A 33 -6.61 -2.08 -9.30
N VAL A 34 -6.29 -3.36 -9.18
CA VAL A 34 -5.09 -3.96 -9.79
C VAL A 34 -5.15 -3.81 -11.31
N ARG A 35 -4.05 -3.39 -11.94
CA ARG A 35 -4.00 -3.21 -13.39
C ARG A 35 -4.26 -4.53 -14.12
N PRO A 36 -5.14 -4.56 -15.12
CA PRO A 36 -5.39 -5.76 -15.90
C PRO A 36 -4.10 -6.30 -16.52
N GLY A 37 -3.86 -7.60 -16.38
CA GLY A 37 -2.71 -8.28 -16.99
C GLY A 37 -1.37 -8.09 -16.28
N ILE A 38 -1.27 -7.22 -15.27
CA ILE A 38 -0.01 -6.94 -14.56
C ILE A 38 0.62 -8.19 -13.94
N LYS A 39 -0.19 -9.10 -13.42
CA LYS A 39 0.28 -10.39 -12.86
C LYS A 39 1.07 -11.21 -13.88
N ASN A 40 0.59 -11.29 -15.11
CA ASN A 40 1.28 -12.03 -16.18
C ASN A 40 2.59 -11.36 -16.58
N THR A 41 2.63 -10.03 -16.62
CA THR A 41 3.86 -9.26 -16.88
C THR A 41 4.88 -9.54 -15.79
N ILE A 42 4.49 -9.43 -14.52
CA ILE A 42 5.36 -9.70 -13.37
C ILE A 42 5.89 -11.14 -13.39
N LEU A 43 5.05 -12.13 -13.65
CA LEU A 43 5.47 -13.53 -13.73
C LEU A 43 6.49 -13.76 -14.88
N SER A 44 6.32 -13.08 -16.01
CA SER A 44 7.26 -13.12 -17.12
C SER A 44 8.61 -12.54 -16.74
N ASP A 45 8.62 -11.38 -16.06
CA ASP A 45 9.83 -10.71 -15.60
C ASP A 45 10.57 -11.56 -14.54
N ILE A 46 9.85 -12.14 -13.58
CA ILE A 46 10.41 -13.07 -12.59
C ILE A 46 11.03 -14.29 -13.26
N SER A 47 10.37 -14.85 -14.28
CA SER A 47 10.92 -15.97 -15.05
C SER A 47 12.26 -15.59 -15.71
N LEU A 48 12.36 -14.41 -16.28
CA LEU A 48 13.61 -13.89 -16.84
C LEU A 48 14.68 -13.69 -15.75
N MET A 49 14.33 -13.05 -14.65
CA MET A 49 15.23 -12.85 -13.50
C MET A 49 15.78 -14.19 -12.99
N ARG A 50 14.93 -15.21 -12.85
CA ARG A 50 15.32 -16.57 -12.42
C ARG A 50 16.30 -17.23 -13.39
N ARG A 51 16.11 -17.06 -14.69
CA ARG A 51 17.07 -17.59 -15.70
C ARG A 51 18.43 -16.88 -15.59
N ILE A 52 18.44 -15.56 -15.41
CA ILE A 52 19.67 -14.77 -15.24
C ILE A 52 20.37 -15.19 -13.93
N ALA A 53 19.63 -15.31 -12.80
CA ALA A 53 20.18 -15.71 -11.52
C ALA A 53 20.83 -17.12 -11.60
N ASN A 54 20.14 -18.08 -12.17
CA ASN A 54 20.67 -19.43 -12.37
C ASN A 54 21.91 -19.47 -13.29
N PHE A 55 21.95 -18.64 -14.32
CA PHE A 55 23.13 -18.52 -15.17
C PHE A 55 24.32 -17.92 -14.41
N ALA A 56 24.08 -16.83 -13.65
CA ALA A 56 25.11 -16.19 -12.85
C ALA A 56 25.70 -17.13 -11.78
N GLU A 57 24.84 -17.86 -11.05
CA GLU A 57 25.27 -18.85 -10.05
C GLU A 57 26.13 -19.99 -10.63
N LYS A 58 25.93 -20.34 -11.91
CA LYS A 58 26.75 -21.33 -12.59
C LYS A 58 28.10 -20.78 -13.06
N LYS A 59 28.21 -19.47 -13.27
CA LYS A 59 29.40 -18.83 -13.85
C LYS A 59 30.30 -18.16 -12.81
N PHE A 60 29.73 -17.66 -11.71
CA PHE A 60 30.40 -16.80 -10.74
C PHE A 60 30.22 -17.32 -9.32
N GLU A 61 31.32 -17.57 -8.62
CA GLU A 61 31.32 -18.06 -7.23
C GLU A 61 30.62 -17.06 -6.28
N ASP A 62 30.79 -15.75 -6.50
CA ASP A 62 30.14 -14.73 -5.68
C ASP A 62 28.63 -14.75 -5.85
N ALA A 63 28.11 -14.96 -7.06
CA ALA A 63 26.67 -15.09 -7.32
C ALA A 63 26.10 -16.32 -6.61
N LYS A 64 26.84 -17.43 -6.58
CA LYS A 64 26.47 -18.64 -5.86
C LYS A 64 26.43 -18.42 -4.35
N ARG A 65 27.40 -17.68 -3.79
CA ARG A 65 27.40 -17.30 -2.36
C ARG A 65 26.20 -16.44 -1.98
N LEU A 66 25.79 -15.54 -2.85
CA LEU A 66 24.63 -14.64 -2.66
C LEU A 66 23.29 -15.37 -2.82
N GLN A 67 23.27 -16.59 -3.34
CA GLN A 67 22.06 -17.36 -3.58
C GLN A 67 20.99 -16.55 -4.37
N LEU A 68 21.40 -16.01 -5.54
CA LEU A 68 20.55 -15.11 -6.33
C LEU A 68 19.19 -15.73 -6.70
N SER A 69 19.17 -17.03 -6.98
CA SER A 69 17.91 -17.74 -7.26
C SER A 69 16.96 -17.75 -6.07
N ARG A 70 17.49 -17.82 -4.85
CA ARG A 70 16.69 -17.68 -3.62
C ARG A 70 16.14 -16.26 -3.46
N LEU A 71 16.97 -15.24 -3.69
CA LEU A 71 16.54 -13.84 -3.65
C LEU A 71 15.39 -13.58 -4.64
N VAL A 72 15.48 -14.13 -5.87
CA VAL A 72 14.39 -14.03 -6.85
C VAL A 72 13.12 -14.71 -6.35
N SER A 73 13.23 -15.85 -5.67
CA SER A 73 12.05 -16.54 -5.12
C SER A 73 11.42 -15.78 -3.94
N GLU A 74 12.22 -15.17 -3.10
CA GLU A 74 11.75 -14.29 -2.01
C GLU A 74 11.06 -13.04 -2.59
N TYR A 75 11.66 -12.40 -3.61
CA TYR A 75 11.05 -11.28 -4.32
C TYR A 75 9.71 -11.65 -4.97
N GLU A 76 9.63 -12.84 -5.62
CA GLU A 76 8.39 -13.35 -6.21
C GLU A 76 7.27 -13.46 -5.16
N ALA A 77 7.57 -14.03 -4.00
CA ALA A 77 6.60 -14.17 -2.92
C ALA A 77 6.08 -12.82 -2.44
N VAL A 78 6.97 -11.84 -2.27
CA VAL A 78 6.61 -10.47 -1.85
C VAL A 78 5.73 -9.80 -2.90
N ILE A 79 6.18 -9.75 -4.17
CA ILE A 79 5.45 -9.01 -5.20
C ILE A 79 4.09 -9.65 -5.53
N LEU A 80 3.97 -10.98 -5.43
CA LEU A 80 2.68 -11.65 -5.60
C LEU A 80 1.73 -11.37 -4.43
N SER A 81 2.24 -11.17 -3.22
CA SER A 81 1.41 -10.77 -2.09
C SER A 81 0.88 -9.34 -2.24
N GLU A 82 1.65 -8.44 -2.85
CA GLU A 82 1.22 -7.06 -3.16
C GLU A 82 0.07 -7.00 -4.20
N LEU A 83 -0.10 -8.06 -5.00
CA LEU A 83 -1.19 -8.14 -5.97
C LEU A 83 -2.52 -8.60 -5.35
N ASP A 84 -2.54 -9.05 -4.11
CA ASP A 84 -3.76 -9.46 -3.41
C ASP A 84 -4.30 -8.33 -2.53
N MET A 85 -5.26 -7.58 -3.03
CA MET A 85 -5.88 -6.46 -2.33
C MET A 85 -6.59 -6.87 -1.03
N ARG A 86 -6.89 -8.17 -0.82
CA ARG A 86 -7.45 -8.68 0.45
C ARG A 86 -6.43 -8.60 1.57
N LEU A 87 -5.14 -8.79 1.27
CA LEU A 87 -4.05 -8.62 2.25
C LEU A 87 -3.93 -7.15 2.67
N GLU A 88 -3.97 -6.23 1.72
CA GLU A 88 -3.97 -4.79 2.00
C GLU A 88 -5.20 -4.41 2.85
N ALA A 89 -6.39 -4.88 2.50
CA ALA A 89 -7.61 -4.69 3.29
C ALA A 89 -7.48 -5.20 4.73
N SER A 90 -6.88 -6.38 4.90
CA SER A 90 -6.61 -6.96 6.22
C SER A 90 -5.61 -6.13 7.02
N ASN A 91 -4.55 -5.64 6.38
CA ASN A 91 -3.52 -4.82 7.01
C ASN A 91 -4.09 -3.47 7.49
N ILE A 92 -4.92 -2.81 6.68
CA ILE A 92 -5.62 -1.57 7.08
C ILE A 92 -6.49 -1.83 8.31
N LYS A 93 -7.27 -2.91 8.33
CA LYS A 93 -8.11 -3.28 9.48
C LYS A 93 -7.28 -3.62 10.71
N GLN A 94 -6.13 -4.26 10.56
CA GLN A 94 -5.23 -4.52 11.68
C GLN A 94 -4.67 -3.22 12.25
N THR A 95 -4.22 -2.29 11.39
CA THR A 95 -3.77 -0.96 11.81
C THR A 95 -4.88 -0.22 12.55
N LYS A 96 -6.12 -0.24 12.03
CA LYS A 96 -7.26 0.40 12.68
C LYS A 96 -7.50 -0.15 14.09
N ARG A 97 -7.45 -1.46 14.27
CA ARG A 97 -7.56 -2.10 15.61
C ARG A 97 -6.43 -1.68 16.54
N ASN A 98 -5.20 -1.62 16.04
CA ASN A 98 -4.03 -1.24 16.84
C ASN A 98 -4.11 0.20 17.36
N PHE A 99 -4.85 1.07 16.66
CA PHE A 99 -5.08 2.47 17.03
C PHE A 99 -6.48 2.74 17.57
N GLU A 100 -7.25 1.71 17.91
CA GLU A 100 -8.56 1.88 18.52
C GLU A 100 -8.46 2.63 19.85
N GLY A 101 -9.23 3.72 19.99
CA GLY A 101 -9.17 4.61 21.16
C GLY A 101 -7.92 5.50 21.23
N ASN A 102 -7.15 5.63 20.14
CA ASN A 102 -5.99 6.50 20.06
C ASN A 102 -6.21 7.56 18.95
N ASP A 103 -6.20 8.84 19.32
CA ASP A 103 -6.46 9.96 18.43
C ASP A 103 -5.24 10.40 17.58
N LEU A 104 -4.12 9.67 17.66
CA LEU A 104 -2.91 9.98 16.90
C LEU A 104 -3.04 9.69 15.42
N LEU A 105 -3.78 8.64 15.06
CA LEU A 105 -3.90 8.17 13.68
C LEU A 105 -5.35 7.86 13.35
N TYR A 106 -5.88 8.52 12.32
CA TYR A 106 -7.12 8.12 11.68
C TYR A 106 -6.82 7.08 10.59
N VAL A 107 -7.50 5.95 10.65
CA VAL A 107 -7.38 4.86 9.65
C VAL A 107 -8.72 4.69 8.94
N PRO A 108 -8.76 4.73 7.59
CA PRO A 108 -10.00 4.64 6.83
C PRO A 108 -10.73 3.32 7.07
N ASP A 109 -12.06 3.36 6.96
CA ASP A 109 -12.88 2.16 6.94
C ASP A 109 -12.69 1.38 5.63
N VAL A 110 -12.62 0.06 5.75
CA VAL A 110 -12.53 -0.85 4.60
C VAL A 110 -13.86 -1.58 4.45
N TYR A 111 -14.45 -1.50 3.27
CA TYR A 111 -15.73 -2.13 2.93
C TYR A 111 -15.50 -3.52 2.35
N LEU A 112 -15.29 -4.52 3.22
CA LEU A 112 -14.87 -5.87 2.84
C LEU A 112 -15.81 -6.56 1.86
N ASP A 113 -17.12 -6.31 1.94
CA ASP A 113 -18.12 -6.89 1.06
C ASP A 113 -17.93 -6.48 -0.41
N TYR A 114 -17.19 -5.39 -0.64
CA TYR A 114 -16.84 -4.90 -1.96
C TYR A 114 -15.37 -5.18 -2.35
N CYS A 115 -14.60 -5.83 -1.46
CA CYS A 115 -13.20 -6.15 -1.73
C CYS A 115 -13.04 -7.53 -2.37
N SER A 116 -11.99 -7.68 -3.17
CA SER A 116 -11.58 -8.95 -3.79
C SER A 116 -10.06 -9.01 -3.98
N GLU A 117 -9.53 -10.07 -4.59
CA GLU A 117 -8.10 -10.16 -4.92
C GLU A 117 -7.62 -8.93 -5.72
N ASN A 118 -8.46 -8.40 -6.63
CA ASN A 118 -8.07 -7.32 -7.54
C ASN A 118 -8.68 -5.96 -7.18
N LEU A 119 -9.43 -5.87 -6.11
CA LEU A 119 -10.22 -4.69 -5.76
C LEU A 119 -10.18 -4.44 -4.26
N LEU A 120 -9.80 -3.23 -3.88
CA LEU A 120 -9.94 -2.71 -2.52
C LEU A 120 -10.88 -1.51 -2.54
N VAL A 121 -11.87 -1.52 -1.65
CA VAL A 121 -12.80 -0.40 -1.46
C VAL A 121 -12.68 0.09 -0.02
N MET A 122 -12.38 1.38 0.12
CA MET A 122 -12.20 2.01 1.42
C MET A 122 -12.78 3.41 1.44
N GLU A 123 -12.96 3.94 2.62
CA GLU A 123 -13.41 5.31 2.88
C GLU A 123 -12.51 6.32 2.17
N MET A 124 -13.13 7.32 1.54
CA MET A 124 -12.41 8.46 1.01
C MET A 124 -12.11 9.44 2.14
N ILE A 125 -10.83 9.69 2.38
CA ILE A 125 -10.37 10.67 3.36
C ILE A 125 -10.01 11.96 2.64
N GLU A 126 -10.55 13.07 3.13
CA GLU A 126 -10.11 14.40 2.74
C GLU A 126 -9.00 14.86 3.68
N GLY A 127 -7.86 15.23 3.12
CA GLY A 127 -6.72 15.66 3.90
C GLY A 127 -5.73 16.46 3.06
N ILE A 128 -4.79 17.09 3.74
CA ILE A 128 -3.70 17.83 3.09
C ILE A 128 -2.44 16.97 3.24
N PRO A 129 -1.81 16.57 2.12
CA PRO A 129 -0.54 15.86 2.16
C PRO A 129 0.52 16.62 2.97
N VAL A 130 1.30 15.92 3.77
CA VAL A 130 2.28 16.52 4.70
C VAL A 130 3.41 17.25 3.97
N ASP A 131 3.65 16.94 2.69
CA ASP A 131 4.62 17.64 1.83
C ASP A 131 4.12 19.00 1.31
N ARG A 132 2.82 19.32 1.46
CA ARG A 132 2.24 20.62 1.11
C ARG A 132 2.50 21.66 2.21
N LEU A 133 3.78 21.93 2.51
CA LEU A 133 4.22 22.76 3.61
C LEU A 133 3.64 24.18 3.58
N GLU A 134 3.53 24.79 2.41
CA GLU A 134 2.95 26.13 2.24
C GLU A 134 1.49 26.14 2.71
N THR A 135 0.69 25.19 2.22
CA THR A 135 -0.73 25.07 2.59
C THR A 135 -0.91 24.84 4.10
N LEU A 136 -0.07 23.96 4.67
CA LEU A 136 -0.12 23.67 6.11
C LEU A 136 0.26 24.90 6.95
N ASN A 137 1.27 25.68 6.54
CA ASN A 137 1.67 26.92 7.18
C ASN A 137 0.56 27.99 7.10
N ASP A 138 -0.08 28.14 5.93
CA ASP A 138 -1.18 29.11 5.74
C ASP A 138 -2.38 28.80 6.63
N LEU A 139 -2.59 27.53 6.95
CA LEU A 139 -3.62 27.06 7.88
C LEU A 139 -3.19 27.11 9.35
N GLY A 140 -1.96 27.54 9.64
CA GLY A 140 -1.44 27.65 11.00
C GLY A 140 -1.16 26.30 11.67
N VAL A 141 -0.91 25.25 10.88
CA VAL A 141 -0.58 23.93 11.41
C VAL A 141 0.82 23.94 12.03
N ASP A 142 0.95 23.44 13.25
CA ASP A 142 2.24 23.26 13.90
C ASP A 142 2.98 22.06 13.31
N LEU A 143 3.88 22.33 12.36
CA LEU A 143 4.67 21.31 11.67
C LEU A 143 5.56 20.49 12.62
N LYS A 144 6.01 21.10 13.74
CA LYS A 144 6.79 20.37 14.74
C LYS A 144 5.94 19.32 15.45
N LEU A 145 4.73 19.70 15.83
CA LEU A 145 3.77 18.76 16.42
C LEU A 145 3.40 17.63 15.46
N VAL A 146 3.24 17.94 14.16
CA VAL A 146 2.98 16.92 13.12
C VAL A 146 4.14 15.94 13.04
N ALA A 147 5.39 16.41 13.05
CA ALA A 147 6.57 15.56 13.02
C ALA A 147 6.69 14.69 14.29
N GLU A 148 6.46 15.28 15.47
CA GLU A 148 6.46 14.55 16.75
C GLU A 148 5.41 13.43 16.76
N ARG A 149 4.19 13.70 16.31
CA ARG A 149 3.13 12.70 16.18
C ARG A 149 3.48 11.59 15.17
N GLY A 150 4.10 11.95 14.03
CA GLY A 150 4.56 10.98 13.05
C GLY A 150 5.59 10.01 13.64
N VAL A 151 6.55 10.52 14.42
CA VAL A 151 7.52 9.67 15.14
C VAL A 151 6.83 8.79 16.18
N GLU A 152 5.87 9.32 16.94
CA GLU A 152 5.13 8.55 17.95
C GLU A 152 4.33 7.41 17.31
N ILE A 153 3.63 7.68 16.20
CA ILE A 153 2.92 6.67 15.41
C ILE A 153 3.87 5.56 14.96
N PHE A 154 5.02 5.94 14.39
CA PHE A 154 6.02 4.98 13.92
C PHE A 154 6.58 4.11 15.06
N LEU A 155 6.98 4.73 16.15
CA LEU A 155 7.51 4.00 17.32
C LEU A 155 6.48 3.05 17.92
N LYS A 156 5.21 3.48 18.01
CA LYS A 156 4.13 2.60 18.45
C LYS A 156 3.98 1.38 17.54
N GLN A 157 3.93 1.58 16.22
CA GLN A 157 3.79 0.48 15.26
C GLN A 157 4.94 -0.52 15.37
N VAL A 158 6.19 -0.03 15.48
CA VAL A 158 7.39 -0.89 15.51
C VAL A 158 7.56 -1.60 16.86
N PHE A 159 7.48 -0.87 17.97
CA PHE A 159 7.89 -1.38 19.29
C PHE A 159 6.74 -1.91 20.16
N ILE A 160 5.52 -1.47 19.90
CA ILE A 160 4.36 -1.89 20.67
C ILE A 160 3.50 -2.88 19.90
N ASP A 161 3.14 -2.53 18.66
CA ASP A 161 2.22 -3.33 17.86
C ASP A 161 2.93 -4.47 17.12
N ASN A 162 4.25 -4.38 16.92
CA ASN A 162 5.05 -5.26 16.05
C ASN A 162 4.42 -5.41 14.65
N PHE A 163 3.75 -4.36 14.22
CA PHE A 163 3.06 -4.29 12.94
C PHE A 163 3.15 -2.86 12.40
N PHE A 164 3.93 -2.65 11.35
CA PHE A 164 4.22 -1.33 10.82
C PHE A 164 4.13 -1.28 9.31
N HIS A 165 3.80 -0.10 8.78
CA HIS A 165 3.85 0.17 7.36
C HIS A 165 5.30 0.49 6.96
N ALA A 166 5.89 -0.36 6.10
CA ALA A 166 7.31 -0.26 5.74
C ALA A 166 7.60 0.84 4.70
N ASP A 167 6.56 1.32 3.99
CA ASP A 167 6.66 2.34 2.93
C ASP A 167 5.84 3.57 3.34
N MET A 168 6.39 4.34 4.28
CA MET A 168 5.77 5.60 4.70
C MET A 168 6.22 6.74 3.77
N HIS A 169 5.30 7.17 2.93
CA HIS A 169 5.47 8.35 2.07
C HIS A 169 4.31 9.35 2.31
N PRO A 170 4.50 10.65 1.99
CA PRO A 170 3.46 11.68 2.12
C PRO A 170 2.21 11.37 1.33
#